data_b87fc173fda6110cbed545e5dbdece56
#
_entry.id   b87fc173fda6110cbed545e5dbdece56
#
_cell.length_a   1.000
_cell.length_b   1.000
_cell.length_c   1.000
_cell.angle_alpha   90.00
_cell.angle_beta   90.00
_cell.angle_gamma   90.00
#
_symmetry.space_group_name_H-M   'P 1'
#
loop_
_entity.id
_entity.type
_entity.pdbx_description
1 polymer ?
#
loop_
_entity_poly.entity_id
_entity_poly.type
_entity_poly.pdbx_seq_one_letter_code
_entity_poly.pdbx_strand_id
1 'polypeptide(L)'
;LVPQLVVAGSIRQAPVRKWFWVAGSLVQGMMILAMIAAAWLLSPAGAGLAILVLLAVFSLGRGVCSASYKDVQGKTIAKTRRGTVSGYGASGAGGLAVTLGLVLYFVPGVRDFAPILGLLAIAGGLWLIAAGVFACLREFAGATEGAGNALKTALSSLSLIRKKPAFGRFIAVRGLLI
;
A
#
# COMPACT_ATOMS: atom_id res chain seq x y z
N LEU A 1 5.40 -3.27 9.17
CA LEU A 1 5.29 -2.19 10.18
C LEU A 1 6.59 -1.36 10.28
N VAL A 2 7.78 -1.98 10.33
CA VAL A 2 9.07 -1.25 10.50
C VAL A 2 9.36 -0.26 9.36
N PRO A 3 9.22 -0.61 8.07
CA PRO A 3 9.43 0.34 6.97
C PRO A 3 8.50 1.55 7.02
N GLN A 4 7.27 1.36 7.48
CA GLN A 4 6.29 2.44 7.63
C GLN A 4 6.71 3.48 8.69
N LEU A 5 7.37 3.03 9.76
CA LEU A 5 7.87 3.93 10.81
C LEU A 5 9.03 4.81 10.31
N VAL A 6 9.93 4.24 9.50
CA VAL A 6 11.07 4.98 8.93
C VAL A 6 10.58 6.04 7.94
N VAL A 7 9.66 5.67 7.05
CA VAL A 7 9.15 6.59 6.01
C VAL A 7 8.16 7.61 6.58
N ALA A 8 7.46 7.29 7.67
CA ALA A 8 6.48 8.20 8.30
C ALA A 8 7.11 9.55 8.72
N GLY A 9 8.38 9.55 9.17
CA GLY A 9 9.11 10.77 9.49
C GLY A 9 9.26 11.69 8.29
N SER A 10 9.72 11.14 7.17
CA SER A 10 9.92 11.89 5.91
C SER A 10 8.60 12.39 5.31
N ILE A 11 7.52 11.57 5.38
CA ILE A 11 6.21 11.97 4.90
C ILE A 11 5.65 13.17 5.69
N ARG A 12 5.85 13.20 7.01
CA ARG A 12 5.36 14.30 7.86
C ARG A 12 6.07 15.63 7.61
N GLN A 13 7.32 15.60 7.15
CA GLN A 13 8.10 16.80 6.82
C GLN A 13 7.70 17.41 5.48
N ALA A 14 7.09 16.63 4.58
CA ALA A 14 6.72 17.11 3.26
C ALA A 14 5.39 17.90 3.32
N PRO A 15 5.35 19.13 2.75
CA PRO A 15 4.11 19.92 2.66
C PRO A 15 3.09 19.28 1.74
N VAL A 16 3.53 18.60 0.68
CA VAL A 16 2.72 17.87 -0.30
C VAL A 16 3.07 16.39 -0.22
N ARG A 17 2.13 15.56 0.22
CA ARG A 17 2.37 14.14 0.54
C ARG A 17 1.92 13.18 -0.55
N LYS A 18 1.18 13.66 -1.55
CA LYS A 18 0.70 12.84 -2.67
C LYS A 18 1.84 12.17 -3.44
N TRP A 19 2.99 12.83 -3.55
CA TRP A 19 4.13 12.31 -4.31
C TRP A 19 4.74 11.03 -3.71
N PHE A 20 4.63 10.84 -2.40
CA PHE A 20 5.01 9.57 -1.77
C PHE A 20 4.09 8.42 -2.21
N TRP A 21 2.79 8.71 -2.34
CA TRP A 21 1.84 7.73 -2.84
C TRP A 21 2.10 7.42 -4.31
N VAL A 22 2.32 8.44 -5.13
CA VAL A 22 2.65 8.27 -6.56
C VAL A 22 3.92 7.45 -6.73
N ALA A 23 5.00 7.79 -6.03
CA ALA A 23 6.25 7.04 -6.10
C ALA A 23 6.07 5.57 -5.65
N GLY A 24 5.36 5.33 -4.54
CA GLY A 24 5.07 3.99 -4.07
C GLY A 24 4.23 3.18 -5.06
N SER A 25 3.26 3.80 -5.74
CA SER A 25 2.43 3.16 -6.76
C SER A 25 3.22 2.83 -8.02
N LEU A 26 4.10 3.73 -8.47
CA LEU A 26 5.01 3.47 -9.59
C LEU A 26 5.93 2.29 -9.27
N VAL A 27 6.53 2.26 -8.08
CA VAL A 27 7.35 1.12 -7.65
C VAL A 27 6.55 -0.18 -7.70
N GLN A 28 5.32 -0.18 -7.17
CA GLN A 28 4.46 -1.38 -7.18
C GLN A 28 4.16 -1.85 -8.61
N GLY A 29 3.76 -0.95 -9.50
CA GLY A 29 3.49 -1.28 -10.91
C GLY A 29 4.73 -1.84 -11.61
N MET A 30 5.88 -1.20 -11.44
CA MET A 30 7.15 -1.64 -12.02
C MET A 30 7.59 -3.00 -11.47
N MET A 31 7.43 -3.25 -10.17
CA MET A 31 7.79 -4.55 -9.59
C MET A 31 6.92 -5.68 -10.13
N ILE A 32 5.62 -5.46 -10.35
CA ILE A 32 4.76 -6.46 -10.98
C ILE A 32 5.24 -6.76 -12.41
N LEU A 33 5.54 -5.74 -13.21
CA LEU A 33 6.07 -5.94 -14.57
C LEU A 33 7.43 -6.65 -14.56
N ALA A 34 8.29 -6.32 -13.60
CA ALA A 34 9.57 -7.01 -13.43
C ALA A 34 9.40 -8.48 -13.01
N MET A 35 8.38 -8.83 -12.21
CA MET A 35 8.06 -10.22 -11.87
C MET A 35 7.64 -11.00 -13.13
N ILE A 36 6.87 -10.39 -14.03
CA ILE A 36 6.50 -11.01 -15.30
C ILE A 36 7.75 -11.27 -16.13
N ALA A 37 8.63 -10.28 -16.27
CA ALA A 37 9.90 -10.44 -16.98
C ALA A 37 10.78 -11.53 -16.36
N ALA A 38 10.88 -11.59 -15.03
CA ALA A 38 11.61 -12.63 -14.34
C ALA A 38 11.04 -14.04 -14.62
N ALA A 39 9.71 -14.18 -14.62
CA ALA A 39 9.05 -15.45 -14.91
C ALA A 39 9.26 -15.93 -16.36
N TRP A 40 9.47 -15.00 -17.30
CA TRP A 40 9.71 -15.32 -18.71
C TRP A 40 11.17 -15.57 -19.05
N LEU A 41 12.08 -14.84 -18.42
CA LEU A 41 13.49 -14.76 -18.84
C LEU A 41 14.43 -15.64 -17.99
N LEU A 42 14.03 -15.99 -16.78
CA LEU A 42 14.90 -16.68 -15.83
C LEU A 42 14.55 -18.17 -15.74
N SER A 43 15.52 -18.98 -15.33
CA SER A 43 15.28 -20.37 -14.95
C SER A 43 14.31 -20.43 -13.75
N PRO A 44 13.57 -21.54 -13.54
CA PRO A 44 12.56 -21.65 -12.48
C PRO A 44 13.09 -21.27 -11.08
N ALA A 45 14.32 -21.68 -10.75
CA ALA A 45 14.94 -21.34 -9.47
C ALA A 45 15.32 -19.86 -9.40
N GLY A 46 15.87 -19.29 -10.48
CA GLY A 46 16.21 -17.87 -10.58
C GLY A 46 14.97 -16.97 -10.55
N ALA A 47 13.91 -17.36 -11.26
CA ALA A 47 12.62 -16.66 -11.23
C ALA A 47 12.02 -16.63 -9.82
N GLY A 48 12.03 -17.75 -9.12
CA GLY A 48 11.53 -17.83 -7.74
C GLY A 48 12.25 -16.88 -6.80
N LEU A 49 13.58 -16.84 -6.83
CA LEU A 49 14.37 -15.93 -6.01
C LEU A 49 14.13 -14.45 -6.41
N ALA A 50 14.13 -14.15 -7.71
CA ALA A 50 13.87 -12.80 -8.19
C ALA A 50 12.48 -12.31 -7.76
N ILE A 51 11.44 -13.12 -7.90
CA ILE A 51 10.07 -12.80 -7.48
C ILE A 51 10.02 -12.51 -5.97
N LEU A 52 10.70 -13.28 -5.13
CA LEU A 52 10.74 -13.03 -3.69
C LEU A 52 11.36 -11.66 -3.37
N VAL A 53 12.46 -11.30 -4.02
CA VAL A 53 13.09 -9.97 -3.85
C VAL A 53 12.17 -8.86 -4.35
N LEU A 54 11.58 -9.02 -5.53
CA LEU A 54 10.64 -8.05 -6.10
C LEU A 54 9.39 -7.87 -5.24
N LEU A 55 8.86 -8.94 -4.64
CA LEU A 55 7.77 -8.88 -3.67
C LEU A 55 8.16 -8.11 -2.41
N ALA A 56 9.38 -8.26 -1.93
CA ALA A 56 9.86 -7.47 -0.80
C ALA A 56 9.85 -5.97 -1.12
N VAL A 57 10.38 -5.59 -2.29
CA VAL A 57 10.37 -4.18 -2.76
C VAL A 57 8.94 -3.68 -2.99
N PHE A 58 8.08 -4.49 -3.61
CA PHE A 58 6.65 -4.19 -3.76
C PHE A 58 5.98 -3.90 -2.41
N SER A 59 6.26 -4.71 -1.39
CA SER A 59 5.72 -4.55 -0.05
C SER A 59 6.18 -3.27 0.64
N LEU A 60 7.43 -2.84 0.39
CA LEU A 60 7.91 -1.53 0.85
C LEU A 60 7.12 -0.39 0.20
N GLY A 61 6.95 -0.41 -1.14
CA GLY A 61 6.14 0.55 -1.87
C GLY A 61 4.70 0.62 -1.35
N ARG A 62 4.08 -0.55 -1.08
CA ARG A 62 2.75 -0.62 -0.48
C ARG A 62 2.70 0.02 0.92
N GLY A 63 3.74 -0.15 1.72
CA GLY A 63 3.85 0.48 3.03
C GLY A 63 3.85 2.01 2.94
N VAL A 64 4.61 2.57 1.99
CA VAL A 64 4.67 4.01 1.71
C VAL A 64 3.30 4.53 1.26
N CYS A 65 2.65 3.84 0.30
CA CYS A 65 1.31 4.20 -0.17
C CYS A 65 0.29 4.21 0.97
N SER A 66 0.29 3.19 1.82
CA SER A 66 -0.66 3.07 2.94
C SER A 66 -0.50 4.20 3.97
N ALA A 67 0.74 4.62 4.24
CA ALA A 67 1.02 5.72 5.17
C ALA A 67 0.59 7.08 4.58
N SER A 68 0.99 7.37 3.33
CA SER A 68 0.72 8.65 2.68
C SER A 68 -0.76 8.83 2.30
N TYR A 69 -1.46 7.75 1.94
CA TYR A 69 -2.88 7.80 1.56
C TYR A 69 -3.77 8.38 2.66
N LYS A 70 -3.57 7.95 3.90
CA LYS A 70 -4.36 8.43 5.05
C LYS A 70 -4.18 9.93 5.28
N ASP A 71 -2.96 10.41 5.08
CA ASP A 71 -2.64 11.83 5.26
C ASP A 71 -3.26 12.68 4.14
N VAL A 72 -3.16 12.24 2.89
CA VAL A 72 -3.77 12.91 1.74
C VAL A 72 -5.29 12.89 1.87
N GLN A 73 -5.90 11.77 2.22
CA GLN A 73 -7.33 11.65 2.47
C GLN A 73 -7.78 12.60 3.59
N GLY A 74 -6.94 12.72 4.65
CA GLY A 74 -7.20 13.64 5.76
C GLY A 74 -7.23 15.11 5.36
N LYS A 75 -6.47 15.51 4.34
CA LYS A 75 -6.41 16.90 3.83
C LYS A 75 -7.45 17.19 2.76
N THR A 76 -7.77 16.20 1.92
CA THR A 76 -8.59 16.42 0.71
C THR A 76 -10.07 16.11 0.91
N ILE A 77 -10.42 15.25 1.87
CA ILE A 77 -11.79 14.78 2.08
C ILE A 77 -12.31 15.23 3.43
N ALA A 78 -13.51 15.83 3.44
CA ALA A 78 -14.20 16.23 4.67
C ALA A 78 -14.39 15.01 5.60
N LYS A 79 -14.22 15.23 6.91
CA LYS A 79 -14.24 14.17 7.93
C LYS A 79 -15.49 13.28 7.88
N THR A 80 -16.64 13.87 7.56
CA THR A 80 -17.93 13.18 7.43
C THR A 80 -18.03 12.28 6.21
N ARG A 81 -17.27 12.53 5.14
CA ARG A 81 -17.33 11.77 3.88
C ARG A 81 -16.22 10.73 3.72
N ARG A 82 -15.21 10.71 4.58
CA ARG A 82 -14.07 9.76 4.47
C ARG A 82 -14.50 8.31 4.53
N GLY A 83 -15.45 7.99 5.43
CA GLY A 83 -16.02 6.65 5.53
C GLY A 83 -16.73 6.20 4.26
N THR A 84 -17.54 7.06 3.68
CA THR A 84 -18.28 6.80 2.44
C THR A 84 -17.33 6.51 1.26
N VAL A 85 -16.31 7.38 1.07
CA VAL A 85 -15.32 7.18 -0.01
C VAL A 85 -14.53 5.88 0.19
N SER A 86 -14.09 5.60 1.42
CA SER A 86 -13.40 4.34 1.72
C SER A 86 -14.32 3.12 1.53
N GLY A 87 -15.60 3.26 1.87
CA GLY A 87 -16.60 2.22 1.67
C GLY A 87 -16.82 1.88 0.20
N TYR A 88 -17.01 2.88 -0.66
CA TYR A 88 -17.12 2.66 -2.12
C TYR A 88 -15.86 2.00 -2.69
N GLY A 89 -14.67 2.48 -2.29
CA GLY A 89 -13.41 1.86 -2.71
C GLY A 89 -13.29 0.40 -2.29
N ALA A 90 -13.63 0.09 -1.04
CA ALA A 90 -13.59 -1.28 -0.53
C ALA A 90 -14.62 -2.19 -1.21
N SER A 91 -15.86 -1.70 -1.42
CA SER A 91 -16.91 -2.45 -2.11
C SER A 91 -16.56 -2.74 -3.57
N GLY A 92 -16.01 -1.75 -4.29
CA GLY A 92 -15.55 -1.92 -5.66
C GLY A 92 -14.41 -2.93 -5.75
N ALA A 93 -13.40 -2.81 -4.88
CA ALA A 93 -12.29 -3.75 -4.82
C ALA A 93 -12.74 -5.17 -4.46
N GLY A 94 -13.66 -5.30 -3.49
CA GLY A 94 -14.24 -6.58 -3.11
C GLY A 94 -15.03 -7.23 -4.24
N GLY A 95 -15.87 -6.45 -4.95
CA GLY A 95 -16.62 -6.92 -6.11
C GLY A 95 -15.70 -7.45 -7.23
N LEU A 96 -14.65 -6.69 -7.55
CA LEU A 96 -13.65 -7.12 -8.53
C LEU A 96 -12.91 -8.39 -8.10
N ALA A 97 -12.55 -8.49 -6.82
CA ALA A 97 -11.88 -9.68 -6.29
C ALA A 97 -12.75 -10.93 -6.37
N VAL A 98 -14.06 -10.80 -6.04
CA VAL A 98 -15.03 -11.91 -6.17
C VAL A 98 -15.19 -12.29 -7.64
N THR A 99 -15.38 -11.32 -8.54
CA THR A 99 -15.51 -11.57 -9.98
C THR A 99 -14.30 -12.29 -10.53
N LEU A 100 -13.09 -11.80 -10.21
CA LEU A 100 -11.85 -12.44 -10.63
C LEU A 100 -11.72 -13.87 -10.06
N GLY A 101 -12.08 -14.07 -8.79
CA GLY A 101 -12.09 -15.38 -8.17
C GLY A 101 -13.03 -16.37 -8.87
N LEU A 102 -14.24 -15.92 -9.26
CA LEU A 102 -15.19 -16.72 -10.01
C LEU A 102 -14.67 -17.05 -11.42
N VAL A 103 -14.07 -16.08 -12.12
CA VAL A 103 -13.45 -16.31 -13.44
C VAL A 103 -12.34 -17.34 -13.33
N LEU A 104 -11.45 -17.20 -12.35
CA LEU A 104 -10.35 -18.17 -12.14
C LEU A 104 -10.86 -19.56 -11.74
N TYR A 105 -12.03 -19.65 -11.12
CA TYR A 105 -12.61 -20.93 -10.70
C TYR A 105 -13.35 -21.64 -11.86
N PHE A 106 -14.20 -20.91 -12.58
CA PHE A 106 -15.12 -21.49 -13.55
C PHE A 106 -14.59 -21.54 -14.98
N VAL A 107 -13.64 -20.68 -15.37
CA VAL A 107 -13.13 -20.62 -16.74
C VAL A 107 -11.88 -21.50 -16.89
N PRO A 108 -11.94 -22.62 -17.64
CA PRO A 108 -10.78 -23.44 -17.91
C PRO A 108 -9.69 -22.65 -18.67
N GLY A 109 -8.44 -22.93 -18.38
CA GLY A 109 -7.29 -22.32 -19.08
C GLY A 109 -6.90 -20.92 -18.58
N VAL A 110 -7.75 -20.20 -17.83
CA VAL A 110 -7.37 -18.88 -17.28
C VAL A 110 -6.27 -19.01 -16.20
N ARG A 111 -6.12 -20.20 -15.62
CA ARG A 111 -5.05 -20.53 -14.66
C ARG A 111 -3.74 -20.97 -15.29
N ASP A 112 -3.69 -21.05 -16.63
CA ASP A 112 -2.47 -21.37 -17.33
C ASP A 112 -1.45 -20.23 -17.21
N PHE A 113 -0.18 -20.53 -17.51
CA PHE A 113 0.92 -19.61 -17.29
C PHE A 113 0.73 -18.26 -18.02
N ALA A 114 0.39 -18.30 -19.31
CA ALA A 114 0.25 -17.07 -20.09
C ALA A 114 -0.92 -16.17 -19.67
N PRO A 115 -2.16 -16.68 -19.44
CA PRO A 115 -3.26 -15.86 -18.92
C PRO A 115 -2.98 -15.26 -17.56
N ILE A 116 -2.34 -15.99 -16.64
CA ILE A 116 -1.96 -15.43 -15.32
C ILE A 116 -0.99 -14.26 -15.47
N LEU A 117 0.01 -14.37 -16.35
CA LEU A 117 0.92 -13.26 -16.62
C LEU A 117 0.18 -12.07 -17.25
N GLY A 118 -0.82 -12.31 -18.09
CA GLY A 118 -1.71 -11.28 -18.63
C GLY A 118 -2.49 -10.55 -17.54
N LEU A 119 -3.06 -11.28 -16.57
CA LEU A 119 -3.73 -10.69 -15.42
C LEU A 119 -2.78 -9.86 -14.56
N LEU A 120 -1.56 -10.33 -14.34
CA LEU A 120 -0.52 -9.57 -13.65
C LEU A 120 -0.13 -8.30 -14.42
N ALA A 121 -0.04 -8.37 -15.76
CA ALA A 121 0.24 -7.20 -16.59
C ALA A 121 -0.86 -6.15 -16.47
N ILE A 122 -2.12 -6.57 -16.48
CA ILE A 122 -3.27 -5.69 -16.23
C ILE A 122 -3.16 -5.05 -14.83
N ALA A 123 -2.88 -5.84 -13.80
CA ALA A 123 -2.72 -5.34 -12.44
C ALA A 123 -1.57 -4.32 -12.33
N GLY A 124 -0.42 -4.60 -12.95
CA GLY A 124 0.71 -3.67 -13.01
C GLY A 124 0.35 -2.37 -13.73
N GLY A 125 -0.32 -2.48 -14.89
CA GLY A 125 -0.82 -1.33 -15.65
C GLY A 125 -1.80 -0.48 -14.86
N LEU A 126 -2.73 -1.09 -14.12
CA LEU A 126 -3.67 -0.39 -13.25
C LEU A 126 -2.97 0.38 -12.13
N TRP A 127 -1.88 -0.15 -11.57
CA TRP A 127 -1.06 0.59 -10.59
C TRP A 127 -0.40 1.83 -11.20
N LEU A 128 0.11 1.74 -12.44
CA LEU A 128 0.70 2.88 -13.15
C LEU A 128 -0.36 3.93 -13.49
N ILE A 129 -1.54 3.52 -13.95
CA ILE A 129 -2.68 4.40 -14.20
C ILE A 129 -3.11 5.09 -12.90
N ALA A 130 -3.24 4.34 -11.81
CA ALA A 130 -3.59 4.88 -10.50
C ALA A 130 -2.57 5.92 -10.02
N ALA A 131 -1.27 5.72 -10.27
CA ALA A 131 -0.23 6.69 -9.99
C ALA A 131 -0.44 7.99 -10.76
N GLY A 132 -0.76 7.90 -12.06
CA GLY A 132 -1.07 9.04 -12.92
C GLY A 132 -2.31 9.81 -12.45
N VAL A 133 -3.40 9.12 -12.17
CA VAL A 133 -4.64 9.72 -11.65
C VAL A 133 -4.39 10.42 -10.31
N PHE A 134 -3.64 9.78 -9.40
CA PHE A 134 -3.34 10.37 -8.10
C PHE A 134 -2.39 11.57 -8.20
N ALA A 135 -1.50 11.60 -9.19
CA ALA A 135 -0.64 12.75 -9.46
C ALA A 135 -1.46 14.00 -9.85
N CYS A 136 -2.60 13.82 -10.53
CA CYS A 136 -3.51 14.90 -10.91
C CYS A 136 -4.31 15.47 -9.73
N LEU A 137 -4.32 14.80 -8.57
CA LEU A 137 -5.04 15.27 -7.39
C LEU A 137 -4.47 16.62 -6.91
N ARG A 138 -5.33 17.58 -6.64
CA ARG A 138 -4.95 18.87 -6.02
C ARG A 138 -4.85 18.69 -4.51
N GLU A 139 -3.63 18.66 -3.99
CA GLU A 139 -3.35 18.65 -2.56
C GLU A 139 -2.86 20.01 -2.11
N PHE A 140 -3.51 20.61 -1.12
CA PHE A 140 -3.03 21.85 -0.49
C PHE A 140 -1.83 21.56 0.40
N ALA A 141 -0.83 22.47 0.38
CA ALA A 141 0.29 22.40 1.30
C ALA A 141 -0.24 22.44 2.74
N GLY A 142 0.10 21.44 3.53
CA GLY A 142 -0.30 21.34 4.93
C GLY A 142 0.84 21.71 5.87
N ALA A 143 0.53 21.89 7.16
CA ALA A 143 1.53 22.10 8.19
C ALA A 143 2.53 20.93 8.20
N THR A 144 3.81 21.27 8.20
CA THR A 144 4.90 20.32 8.42
C THR A 144 5.06 20.14 9.92
N GLU A 145 4.74 18.95 10.41
CA GLU A 145 5.03 18.62 11.81
C GLU A 145 6.55 18.40 11.96
N GLY A 146 7.12 19.01 13.01
CA GLY A 146 8.55 18.96 13.25
C GLY A 146 9.13 17.55 13.23
N ALA A 147 10.39 17.46 12.78
CA ALA A 147 11.16 16.25 12.62
C ALA A 147 11.47 15.53 13.95
N GLY A 148 10.44 14.95 14.57
CA GLY A 148 10.65 13.99 15.63
C GLY A 148 11.05 12.65 15.03
N ASN A 149 12.14 12.06 15.52
CA ASN A 149 12.55 10.72 15.15
C ASN A 149 11.38 9.77 15.49
N ALA A 150 10.62 9.32 14.48
CA ALA A 150 9.39 8.54 14.65
C ALA A 150 9.62 7.28 15.50
N LEU A 151 10.84 6.70 15.38
CA LEU A 151 11.27 5.57 16.20
C LEU A 151 11.43 5.97 17.68
N LYS A 152 12.05 7.13 17.95
CA LYS A 152 12.23 7.65 19.31
C LYS A 152 10.87 8.01 19.95
N THR A 153 9.97 8.59 19.16
CA THR A 153 8.60 8.89 19.59
C THR A 153 7.80 7.60 19.83
N ALA A 154 7.93 6.58 18.98
CA ALA A 154 7.29 5.28 19.18
C ALA A 154 7.81 4.59 20.45
N LEU A 155 9.12 4.58 20.67
CA LEU A 155 9.74 4.00 21.87
C LEU A 155 9.34 4.76 23.15
N SER A 156 9.30 6.10 23.10
CA SER A 156 8.82 6.89 24.25
C SER A 156 7.34 6.69 24.52
N SER A 157 6.56 6.42 23.47
CA SER A 157 5.11 6.11 23.58
C SER A 157 4.82 4.75 24.19
N LEU A 158 5.79 3.82 24.24
CA LEU A 158 5.65 2.55 24.97
C LEU A 158 5.43 2.79 26.47
N SER A 159 5.98 3.86 27.03
CA SER A 159 5.74 4.25 28.41
C SER A 159 4.26 4.60 28.69
N LEU A 160 3.50 5.01 27.66
CA LEU A 160 2.06 5.29 27.76
C LEU A 160 1.22 4.02 28.02
N ILE A 161 1.67 2.86 27.56
CA ILE A 161 1.02 1.56 27.82
C ILE A 161 1.00 1.28 29.32
N ARG A 162 2.09 1.61 30.00
CA ARG A 162 2.19 1.47 31.47
C ARG A 162 1.41 2.54 32.22
N LYS A 163 1.40 3.78 31.72
CA LYS A 163 0.76 4.94 32.38
C LYS A 163 -0.76 4.99 32.20
N LYS A 164 -1.31 4.38 31.14
CA LYS A 164 -2.76 4.36 30.85
C LYS A 164 -3.25 2.94 30.54
N PRO A 165 -3.79 2.21 31.53
CA PRO A 165 -4.19 0.80 31.35
C PRO A 165 -5.27 0.60 30.28
N ALA A 166 -6.16 1.58 30.06
CA ALA A 166 -7.16 1.54 28.97
C ALA A 166 -6.49 1.51 27.59
N PHE A 167 -5.39 2.23 27.40
CA PHE A 167 -4.63 2.23 26.15
C PHE A 167 -3.89 0.89 25.95
N GLY A 168 -3.35 0.31 27.01
CA GLY A 168 -2.73 -1.03 26.97
C GLY A 168 -3.72 -2.11 26.56
N ARG A 169 -4.95 -2.10 27.12
CA ARG A 169 -6.04 -3.01 26.73
C ARG A 169 -6.43 -2.86 25.27
N PHE A 170 -6.55 -1.61 24.79
CA PHE A 170 -6.86 -1.35 23.37
C PHE A 170 -5.79 -1.93 22.43
N ILE A 171 -4.50 -1.75 22.75
CA ILE A 171 -3.40 -2.32 21.95
C ILE A 171 -3.42 -3.85 21.99
N ALA A 172 -3.67 -4.47 23.15
CA ALA A 172 -3.75 -5.91 23.30
C ALA A 172 -4.88 -6.50 22.43
N VAL A 173 -6.09 -5.91 22.51
CA VAL A 173 -7.24 -6.34 21.69
C VAL A 173 -6.93 -6.16 20.19
N ARG A 174 -6.33 -5.04 19.81
CA ARG A 174 -5.97 -4.77 18.41
C ARG A 174 -4.89 -5.72 17.90
N GLY A 175 -3.94 -6.13 18.75
CA GLY A 175 -2.89 -7.08 18.43
C GLY A 175 -3.39 -8.52 18.27
N LEU A 176 -4.48 -8.88 18.97
CA LEU A 176 -5.13 -10.19 18.85
C LEU A 176 -6.03 -10.30 17.60
N LEU A 177 -6.46 -9.16 17.02
CA LEU A 177 -7.34 -9.10 15.86
C LEU A 177 -6.59 -8.97 14.52
N ILE A 178 -5.28 -8.94 14.52
CA ILE A 178 -4.40 -8.88 13.34
C ILE A 178 -3.65 -10.20 13.17
#